data_02029c72db14dde171a3cfa17b104970
#
_entry.id   02029c72db14dde171a3cfa17b104970
#
_cell.length_a   1.000
_cell.length_b   1.000
_cell.length_c   1.000
_cell.angle_alpha   90.00
_cell.angle_beta   90.00
_cell.angle_gamma   90.00
#
_symmetry.space_group_name_H-M   'P 1'
#
loop_
_entity.id
_entity.type
_entity.pdbx_description
1 polymer ?
#
loop_
_entity_poly.entity_id
_entity_poly.type
_entity_poly.pdbx_seq_one_letter_code
_entity_poly.pdbx_strand_id
1 'polypeptide(L)'
;SPTDEELSTVYSKDNCENIFNCLINEYVIINDENDNFCDVIRWNGVKYETVWNKTLKTLAFGDKIKSKDVYQRMAFDSLLNNTMTCITGHAGSGKSLISLVTAMHLIETGKYDKIVILFNPCPVKEASQMGYYQGSLIDKAMQSNIGNMLITKFGDRFAVDNYIAQGKIKLIPMTEC
;
A
#
# COMPACT_ATOMS: atom_id res chain seq x y z
N SER A 1 14.86 -8.55 -22.90
CA SER A 1 15.68 -7.72 -21.99
C SER A 1 16.14 -6.50 -22.75
N PRO A 2 16.17 -5.31 -22.12
CA PRO A 2 16.70 -4.11 -22.77
C PRO A 2 18.19 -4.30 -23.09
N THR A 3 18.64 -3.65 -24.17
CA THR A 3 20.06 -3.66 -24.57
C THR A 3 20.90 -2.75 -23.66
N ASP A 4 22.23 -2.93 -23.65
CA ASP A 4 23.14 -2.07 -22.85
C ASP A 4 23.05 -0.60 -23.28
N GLU A 5 22.79 -0.32 -24.56
CA GLU A 5 22.58 1.04 -25.07
C GLU A 5 21.29 1.66 -24.52
N GLU A 6 20.19 0.89 -24.50
CA GLU A 6 18.92 1.34 -23.91
C GLU A 6 19.05 1.59 -22.42
N LEU A 7 19.74 0.73 -21.68
CA LEU A 7 20.01 0.94 -20.25
C LEU A 7 20.89 2.16 -20.01
N SER A 8 21.96 2.34 -20.79
CA SER A 8 22.81 3.54 -20.74
C SER A 8 21.99 4.81 -20.94
N THR A 9 21.06 4.78 -21.88
CA THR A 9 20.14 5.88 -22.18
C THR A 9 19.21 6.18 -21.01
N VAL A 10 18.59 5.15 -20.43
CA VAL A 10 17.66 5.27 -19.28
C VAL A 10 18.32 5.90 -18.04
N TYR A 11 19.57 5.50 -17.75
CA TYR A 11 20.30 5.98 -16.58
C TYR A 11 21.08 7.28 -16.81
N SER A 12 21.08 7.81 -18.03
CA SER A 12 21.64 9.11 -18.34
C SER A 12 20.83 10.22 -17.66
N LYS A 13 21.52 11.14 -16.96
CA LYS A 13 20.88 12.24 -16.23
C LYS A 13 20.10 13.23 -17.11
N ASP A 14 20.48 13.33 -18.38
CA ASP A 14 19.96 14.31 -19.33
C ASP A 14 18.92 13.71 -20.28
N ASN A 15 18.61 12.44 -20.15
CA ASN A 15 17.69 11.78 -21.08
C ASN A 15 16.25 11.82 -20.59
N CYS A 16 15.43 12.49 -21.40
CA CYS A 16 13.97 12.58 -21.23
C CYS A 16 13.22 11.77 -22.30
N GLU A 17 13.87 10.80 -22.94
CA GLU A 17 13.28 9.98 -23.99
C GLU A 17 12.53 8.78 -23.42
N ASN A 18 11.29 8.59 -23.84
CA ASN A 18 10.46 7.44 -23.47
C ASN A 18 10.72 6.24 -24.39
N ILE A 19 11.90 5.64 -24.26
CA ILE A 19 12.35 4.56 -25.15
C ILE A 19 11.49 3.30 -25.10
N PHE A 20 10.81 3.03 -23.97
CA PHE A 20 9.91 1.89 -23.81
C PHE A 20 8.44 2.22 -24.12
N ASN A 21 8.13 3.43 -24.59
CA ASN A 21 6.76 3.92 -24.86
C ASN A 21 5.80 3.73 -23.67
N CYS A 22 6.30 3.96 -22.47
CA CYS A 22 5.53 3.80 -21.25
C CYS A 22 4.44 4.87 -21.10
N LEU A 23 3.32 4.50 -20.53
CA LEU A 23 2.33 5.45 -20.00
C LEU A 23 2.87 6.10 -18.72
N ILE A 24 2.33 7.26 -18.37
CA ILE A 24 2.69 7.95 -17.12
C ILE A 24 2.39 7.03 -15.93
N ASN A 25 3.39 6.88 -15.05
CA ASN A 25 3.40 5.96 -13.90
C ASN A 25 3.47 4.47 -14.26
N GLU A 26 3.78 4.13 -15.50
CA GLU A 26 4.07 2.75 -15.88
C GLU A 26 5.47 2.35 -15.40
N TYR A 27 5.56 1.08 -14.95
CA TYR A 27 6.79 0.50 -14.42
C TYR A 27 7.42 -0.45 -15.42
N VAL A 28 8.74 -0.42 -15.53
CA VAL A 28 9.54 -1.37 -16.29
C VAL A 28 10.42 -2.15 -15.33
N ILE A 29 10.30 -3.47 -15.33
CA ILE A 29 11.18 -4.38 -14.59
C ILE A 29 12.34 -4.74 -15.48
N ILE A 30 13.55 -4.53 -15.01
CA ILE A 30 14.79 -4.80 -15.71
C ILE A 30 15.40 -6.08 -15.15
N ASN A 31 15.57 -7.09 -15.99
CA ASN A 31 16.23 -8.35 -15.67
C ASN A 31 17.51 -8.50 -16.48
N ASP A 32 18.47 -9.28 -15.97
CA ASP A 32 19.68 -9.67 -16.70
C ASP A 32 19.38 -10.72 -17.79
N GLU A 33 20.41 -11.18 -18.51
CA GLU A 33 20.31 -12.21 -19.54
C GLU A 33 19.85 -13.57 -19.03
N ASN A 34 20.00 -13.83 -17.72
CA ASN A 34 19.57 -15.05 -17.03
C ASN A 34 18.20 -14.90 -16.35
N ASP A 35 17.45 -13.84 -16.69
CA ASP A 35 16.14 -13.48 -16.11
C ASP A 35 16.17 -13.17 -14.60
N ASN A 36 17.34 -12.81 -14.05
CA ASN A 36 17.44 -12.35 -12.68
C ASN A 36 17.07 -10.87 -12.61
N PHE A 37 16.30 -10.51 -11.59
CA PHE A 37 15.92 -9.13 -11.32
C PHE A 37 17.15 -8.23 -11.06
N CYS A 38 17.27 -7.17 -11.83
CA CYS A 38 18.31 -6.14 -11.66
C CYS A 38 17.74 -4.86 -11.05
N ASP A 39 16.72 -4.28 -11.65
CA ASP A 39 16.13 -3.03 -11.17
C ASP A 39 14.68 -2.88 -11.61
N VAL A 40 14.01 -1.85 -11.09
CA VAL A 40 12.70 -1.39 -11.55
C VAL A 40 12.68 0.13 -11.64
N ILE A 41 12.20 0.63 -12.77
CA ILE A 41 12.07 2.04 -13.06
C ILE A 41 10.62 2.40 -13.35
N ARG A 42 10.27 3.67 -13.19
CA ARG A 42 8.94 4.23 -13.48
C ARG A 42 9.07 5.42 -14.41
N TRP A 43 8.23 5.47 -15.43
CA TRP A 43 8.10 6.65 -16.27
C TRP A 43 7.21 7.71 -15.56
N ASN A 44 7.75 8.88 -15.27
CA ASN A 44 7.00 9.95 -14.59
C ASN A 44 6.32 10.94 -15.56
N GLY A 45 6.38 10.69 -16.85
CA GLY A 45 5.89 11.58 -17.92
C GLY A 45 6.97 12.46 -18.53
N VAL A 46 8.15 12.55 -17.91
CA VAL A 46 9.29 13.34 -18.37
C VAL A 46 10.55 12.47 -18.51
N LYS A 47 10.80 11.62 -17.52
CA LYS A 47 11.99 10.75 -17.46
C LYS A 47 11.70 9.48 -16.69
N TYR A 48 12.60 8.50 -16.82
CA TYR A 48 12.60 7.31 -15.97
C TYR A 48 13.20 7.65 -14.58
N GLU A 49 12.55 7.15 -13.56
CA GLU A 49 12.98 7.26 -12.17
C GLU A 49 13.18 5.87 -11.57
N THR A 50 14.35 5.63 -10.95
CA THR A 50 14.59 4.39 -10.23
C THR A 50 13.65 4.29 -9.05
N VAL A 51 12.95 3.16 -8.95
CA VAL A 51 12.08 2.85 -7.83
C VAL A 51 12.89 2.22 -6.71
N TRP A 52 13.24 3.01 -5.69
CA TRP A 52 14.06 2.54 -4.58
C TRP A 52 13.30 1.62 -3.63
N ASN A 53 14.00 0.63 -3.08
CA ASN A 53 13.44 -0.23 -2.04
C ASN A 53 13.34 0.55 -0.72
N LYS A 54 12.22 1.25 -0.53
CA LYS A 54 11.96 2.07 0.65
C LYS A 54 11.65 1.20 1.86
N THR A 55 12.15 1.62 3.01
CA THR A 55 11.78 1.07 4.29
C THR A 55 10.88 2.09 4.99
N LEU A 56 9.62 1.72 5.24
CA LEU A 56 8.69 2.56 5.98
C LEU A 56 8.73 2.18 7.45
N LYS A 57 8.90 3.17 8.30
CA LYS A 57 8.79 3.04 9.75
C LYS A 57 7.55 3.82 10.18
N THR A 58 6.71 3.20 10.98
CA THR A 58 5.56 3.85 11.60
C THR A 58 5.65 3.66 13.11
N LEU A 59 5.27 4.66 13.87
CA LEU A 59 5.20 4.58 15.34
C LEU A 59 4.11 3.59 15.77
N ALA A 60 3.04 3.52 14.96
CA ALA A 60 1.90 2.65 15.22
C ALA A 60 2.26 1.16 15.26
N PHE A 61 3.20 0.72 14.41
CA PHE A 61 3.55 -0.70 14.31
C PHE A 61 4.90 -1.05 14.93
N GLY A 62 5.68 -0.04 15.37
CA GLY A 62 6.98 -0.24 15.99
C GLY A 62 8.08 -0.78 15.07
N ASP A 63 7.73 -1.49 14.02
CA ASP A 63 8.64 -2.18 13.12
C ASP A 63 8.90 -1.40 11.83
N LYS A 64 10.07 -1.67 11.25
CA LYS A 64 10.41 -1.23 9.91
C LYS A 64 9.86 -2.21 8.89
N ILE A 65 8.97 -1.73 8.02
CA ILE A 65 8.40 -2.54 6.94
C ILE A 65 9.14 -2.23 5.64
N LYS A 66 9.68 -3.30 5.03
CA LYS A 66 10.38 -3.26 3.75
C LYS A 66 9.66 -4.16 2.76
N SER A 67 9.66 -3.80 1.48
CA SER A 67 9.13 -4.68 0.43
C SER A 67 9.92 -5.99 0.37
N LYS A 68 9.21 -7.11 0.19
CA LYS A 68 9.79 -8.45 0.07
C LYS A 68 10.11 -8.82 -1.38
N ASP A 69 9.41 -8.20 -2.31
CA ASP A 69 9.56 -8.45 -3.74
C ASP A 69 9.39 -7.14 -4.54
N VAL A 70 9.63 -7.22 -5.87
CA VAL A 70 9.55 -6.09 -6.77
C VAL A 70 8.12 -5.51 -6.88
N TYR A 71 7.10 -6.35 -6.81
CA TYR A 71 5.71 -5.90 -6.92
C TYR A 71 5.27 -5.11 -5.68
N GLN A 72 5.69 -5.55 -4.48
CA GLN A 72 5.49 -4.78 -3.26
C GLN A 72 6.29 -3.45 -3.29
N ARG A 73 7.49 -3.44 -3.89
CA ARG A 73 8.31 -2.24 -4.07
C ARG A 73 7.57 -1.22 -4.97
N MET A 74 7.01 -1.67 -6.10
CA MET A 74 6.18 -0.84 -6.98
C MET A 74 4.91 -0.34 -6.28
N ALA A 75 4.26 -1.20 -5.49
CA ALA A 75 3.07 -0.80 -4.73
C ALA A 75 3.38 0.31 -3.71
N PHE A 76 4.49 0.23 -2.97
CA PHE A 76 4.92 1.31 -2.07
C PHE A 76 5.20 2.61 -2.83
N ASP A 77 5.91 2.51 -3.97
CA ASP A 77 6.22 3.69 -4.77
C ASP A 77 4.94 4.35 -5.31
N SER A 78 4.01 3.54 -5.84
CA SER A 78 2.72 4.02 -6.35
C SER A 78 1.89 4.70 -5.27
N LEU A 79 1.76 4.10 -4.09
CA LEU A 79 1.01 4.66 -2.96
C LEU A 79 1.60 5.98 -2.44
N LEU A 80 2.92 6.16 -2.55
CA LEU A 80 3.59 7.38 -2.07
C LEU A 80 3.53 8.53 -3.07
N ASN A 81 3.46 8.22 -4.37
CA ASN A 81 3.63 9.20 -5.44
C ASN A 81 2.36 9.49 -6.24
N ASN A 82 1.38 8.58 -6.25
CA ASN A 82 0.15 8.73 -7.03
C ASN A 82 -1.05 9.09 -6.16
N THR A 83 -1.98 9.85 -6.74
CA THR A 83 -3.24 10.21 -6.08
C THR A 83 -4.18 9.01 -5.93
N MET A 84 -4.16 8.10 -6.91
CA MET A 84 -4.96 6.88 -6.91
C MET A 84 -4.08 5.67 -7.22
N THR A 85 -4.23 4.62 -6.43
CA THR A 85 -3.53 3.34 -6.63
C THR A 85 -4.51 2.18 -6.44
N CYS A 86 -4.57 1.28 -7.41
CA CYS A 86 -5.30 0.02 -7.32
C CYS A 86 -4.30 -1.12 -7.14
N ILE A 87 -4.41 -1.89 -6.04
CA ILE A 87 -3.53 -3.02 -5.77
C ILE A 87 -4.31 -4.31 -5.90
N THR A 88 -3.95 -5.14 -6.86
CA THR A 88 -4.51 -6.46 -7.09
C THR A 88 -3.49 -7.55 -6.75
N GLY A 89 -3.95 -8.79 -6.59
CA GLY A 89 -3.08 -9.94 -6.32
C GLY A 89 -3.72 -10.97 -5.41
N HIS A 90 -3.07 -12.11 -5.25
CA HIS A 90 -3.56 -13.24 -4.45
C HIS A 90 -3.75 -12.89 -2.97
N ALA A 91 -4.60 -13.68 -2.27
CA ALA A 91 -4.74 -13.58 -0.82
C ALA A 91 -3.37 -13.82 -0.15
N GLY A 92 -3.08 -13.08 0.93
CA GLY A 92 -1.80 -13.19 1.63
C GLY A 92 -0.61 -12.45 1.01
N SER A 93 -0.73 -11.84 -0.18
CA SER A 93 0.37 -11.09 -0.83
C SER A 93 0.75 -9.76 -0.15
N GLY A 94 0.12 -9.41 0.96
CA GLY A 94 0.46 -8.22 1.76
C GLY A 94 -0.21 -6.92 1.33
N LYS A 95 -1.17 -6.93 0.40
CA LYS A 95 -1.85 -5.71 -0.12
C LYS A 95 -2.34 -4.77 0.98
N SER A 96 -3.17 -5.30 1.87
CA SER A 96 -3.75 -4.49 2.96
C SER A 96 -2.70 -4.00 3.95
N LEU A 97 -1.65 -4.80 4.21
CA LEU A 97 -0.54 -4.39 5.06
C LEU A 97 0.23 -3.21 4.45
N ILE A 98 0.61 -3.32 3.17
CA ILE A 98 1.34 -2.27 2.45
C ILE A 98 0.52 -0.97 2.42
N SER A 99 -0.78 -1.07 2.09
CA SER A 99 -1.68 0.09 2.06
C SER A 99 -1.78 0.75 3.44
N LEU A 100 -1.97 -0.03 4.49
CA LEU A 100 -2.11 0.49 5.86
C LEU A 100 -0.82 1.11 6.38
N VAL A 101 0.32 0.44 6.19
CA VAL A 101 1.64 0.96 6.60
C VAL A 101 1.95 2.28 5.89
N THR A 102 1.70 2.35 4.59
CA THR A 102 1.92 3.58 3.82
C THR A 102 0.99 4.70 4.30
N ALA A 103 -0.29 4.40 4.52
CA ALA A 103 -1.25 5.38 5.02
C ALA A 103 -0.86 5.91 6.41
N MET A 104 -0.43 5.04 7.33
CA MET A 104 0.06 5.44 8.65
C MET A 104 1.32 6.32 8.55
N HIS A 105 2.27 5.94 7.72
CA HIS A 105 3.47 6.73 7.46
C HIS A 105 3.12 8.14 6.94
N LEU A 106 2.15 8.24 6.04
CA LEU A 106 1.72 9.52 5.46
C LEU A 106 1.02 10.44 6.48
N ILE A 107 0.31 9.87 7.46
CA ILE A 107 -0.26 10.65 8.59
C ILE A 107 0.86 11.07 9.54
N GLU A 108 1.73 10.17 9.92
CA GLU A 108 2.80 10.44 10.89
C GLU A 108 3.81 11.47 10.38
N THR A 109 4.00 11.52 9.04
CA THR A 109 4.82 12.56 8.38
C THR A 109 4.08 13.86 8.12
N GLY A 110 2.79 13.95 8.46
CA GLY A 110 1.97 15.16 8.30
C GLY A 110 1.55 15.46 6.86
N LYS A 111 1.71 14.50 5.93
CA LYS A 111 1.25 14.68 4.53
C LYS A 111 -0.28 14.62 4.43
N TYR A 112 -0.92 13.87 5.30
CA TYR A 112 -2.38 13.75 5.43
C TYR A 112 -2.78 13.79 6.90
N ASP A 113 -4.01 14.24 7.17
CA ASP A 113 -4.53 14.39 8.53
C ASP A 113 -5.12 13.10 9.10
N LYS A 114 -5.74 12.29 8.23
CA LYS A 114 -6.47 11.08 8.65
C LYS A 114 -6.53 10.02 7.56
N ILE A 115 -6.78 8.78 7.98
CA ILE A 115 -7.13 7.65 7.13
C ILE A 115 -8.65 7.45 7.17
N VAL A 116 -9.28 7.29 6.01
CA VAL A 116 -10.66 6.84 5.89
C VAL A 116 -10.66 5.45 5.27
N ILE A 117 -11.16 4.47 5.99
CA ILE A 117 -11.24 3.09 5.53
C ILE A 117 -12.70 2.77 5.21
N LEU A 118 -12.97 2.58 3.92
CA LEU A 118 -14.24 2.05 3.45
C LEU A 118 -14.17 0.53 3.45
N PHE A 119 -15.14 -0.13 4.06
CA PHE A 119 -15.13 -1.58 4.16
C PHE A 119 -16.51 -2.19 3.95
N ASN A 120 -16.53 -3.43 3.45
CA ASN A 120 -17.76 -4.19 3.36
C ASN A 120 -17.93 -4.98 4.68
N PRO A 121 -19.02 -4.78 5.43
CA PRO A 121 -19.26 -5.46 6.72
C PRO A 121 -19.74 -6.91 6.52
N CYS A 122 -19.08 -7.69 5.63
CA CYS A 122 -19.36 -9.12 5.52
C CYS A 122 -18.84 -9.85 6.76
N PRO A 123 -19.68 -10.63 7.47
CA PRO A 123 -19.22 -11.44 8.60
C PRO A 123 -18.23 -12.49 8.13
N VAL A 124 -17.21 -12.79 8.95
CA VAL A 124 -16.36 -13.95 8.76
C VAL A 124 -17.24 -15.20 8.84
N LYS A 125 -17.06 -16.17 7.94
CA LYS A 125 -17.94 -17.34 7.73
C LYS A 125 -18.34 -18.13 8.98
N GLU A 126 -17.61 -18.00 10.08
CA GLU A 126 -17.92 -18.67 11.35
C GLU A 126 -18.92 -17.88 12.24
N ALA A 127 -19.17 -16.62 11.94
CA ALA A 127 -20.12 -15.80 12.70
C ALA A 127 -21.57 -15.89 12.17
N SER A 128 -21.83 -16.66 11.13
CA SER A 128 -23.14 -16.75 10.46
C SER A 128 -24.23 -17.45 11.27
N GLN A 129 -23.94 -17.99 12.47
CA GLN A 129 -24.92 -18.62 13.35
C GLN A 129 -25.30 -17.79 14.60
N MET A 130 -24.63 -16.66 14.84
CA MET A 130 -25.06 -15.76 15.90
C MET A 130 -25.80 -14.56 15.32
N GLY A 131 -27.10 -14.49 15.59
CA GLY A 131 -28.00 -13.46 15.14
C GLY A 131 -27.47 -12.04 15.38
N TYR A 132 -27.91 -11.13 14.53
CA TYR A 132 -27.85 -9.68 14.61
C TYR A 132 -26.78 -9.09 15.52
N TYR A 133 -25.67 -8.64 14.94
CA TYR A 133 -24.60 -7.97 15.68
C TYR A 133 -25.16 -6.78 16.47
N GLN A 134 -25.25 -6.93 17.79
CA GLN A 134 -25.53 -5.83 18.71
C GLN A 134 -24.21 -5.08 18.96
N GLY A 135 -24.21 -3.78 18.79
CA GLY A 135 -23.05 -2.93 19.05
C GLY A 135 -23.00 -1.70 18.15
N SER A 136 -22.12 -0.79 18.49
CA SER A 136 -21.84 0.40 17.67
C SER A 136 -21.26 0.01 16.30
N LEU A 137 -21.28 0.92 15.32
CA LEU A 137 -20.63 0.74 14.02
C LEU A 137 -19.16 0.37 14.17
N ILE A 138 -18.49 0.91 15.17
CA ILE A 138 -17.08 0.62 15.49
C ILE A 138 -16.95 -0.83 15.95
N ASP A 139 -17.86 -1.35 16.77
CA ASP A 139 -17.81 -2.75 17.22
C ASP A 139 -18.01 -3.72 16.05
N LYS A 140 -18.93 -3.41 15.15
CA LYS A 140 -19.12 -4.19 13.91
C LYS A 140 -17.89 -4.15 13.01
N ALA A 141 -17.26 -2.98 12.88
CA ALA A 141 -16.03 -2.83 12.12
C ALA A 141 -14.88 -3.62 12.74
N MET A 142 -14.74 -3.60 14.07
CA MET A 142 -13.69 -4.34 14.78
C MET A 142 -13.85 -5.87 14.69
N GLN A 143 -15.04 -6.37 14.48
CA GLN A 143 -15.33 -7.79 14.24
C GLN A 143 -15.15 -8.22 12.78
N SER A 144 -14.93 -7.26 11.87
CA SER A 144 -14.64 -7.53 10.45
C SER A 144 -13.17 -7.92 10.23
N ASN A 145 -12.87 -8.38 9.01
CA ASN A 145 -11.49 -8.64 8.59
C ASN A 145 -10.57 -7.41 8.73
N ILE A 146 -11.11 -6.22 8.50
CA ILE A 146 -10.38 -4.95 8.67
C ILE A 146 -10.07 -4.70 10.15
N GLY A 147 -11.04 -4.89 11.03
CA GLY A 147 -10.83 -4.74 12.47
C GLY A 147 -9.77 -5.70 13.00
N ASN A 148 -9.86 -6.97 12.65
CA ASN A 148 -8.88 -7.98 13.02
C ASN A 148 -7.48 -7.63 12.50
N MET A 149 -7.37 -7.15 11.26
CA MET A 149 -6.10 -6.69 10.70
C MET A 149 -5.53 -5.50 11.48
N LEU A 150 -6.37 -4.50 11.78
CA LEU A 150 -5.96 -3.34 12.57
C LEU A 150 -5.45 -3.77 13.94
N ILE A 151 -6.24 -4.55 14.70
CA ILE A 151 -5.87 -5.05 16.03
C ILE A 151 -4.54 -5.81 15.97
N THR A 152 -4.39 -6.73 15.01
CA THR A 152 -3.16 -7.51 14.84
C THR A 152 -1.94 -6.62 14.57
N LYS A 153 -2.11 -5.54 13.80
CA LYS A 153 -0.98 -4.66 13.42
C LYS A 153 -0.66 -3.62 14.47
N PHE A 154 -1.65 -3.11 15.18
CA PHE A 154 -1.45 -2.17 16.30
C PHE A 154 -1.09 -2.86 17.62
N GLY A 155 -1.19 -4.20 17.68
CA GLY A 155 -0.87 -4.99 18.85
C GLY A 155 -2.04 -5.23 19.79
N ASP A 156 -2.98 -4.28 19.89
CA ASP A 156 -4.19 -4.42 20.67
C ASP A 156 -5.34 -3.52 20.17
N ARG A 157 -6.55 -3.77 20.66
CA ARG A 157 -7.75 -2.99 20.35
C ARG A 157 -7.66 -1.56 20.89
N PHE A 158 -7.08 -1.38 22.07
CA PHE A 158 -7.01 -0.07 22.73
C PHE A 158 -6.20 0.93 21.90
N ALA A 159 -5.10 0.47 21.27
CA ALA A 159 -4.33 1.31 20.37
C ALA A 159 -5.18 1.78 19.18
N VAL A 160 -5.96 0.88 18.57
CA VAL A 160 -6.85 1.22 17.44
C VAL A 160 -7.92 2.23 17.87
N ASP A 161 -8.57 1.98 19.02
CA ASP A 161 -9.61 2.86 19.58
C ASP A 161 -9.06 4.27 19.86
N ASN A 162 -7.82 4.39 20.31
CA ASN A 162 -7.13 5.67 20.49
C ASN A 162 -6.94 6.44 19.17
N TYR A 163 -6.52 5.77 18.09
CA TYR A 163 -6.38 6.43 16.78
C TYR A 163 -7.73 6.86 16.21
N ILE A 164 -8.79 6.10 16.48
CA ILE A 164 -10.16 6.47 16.12
C ILE A 164 -10.64 7.68 16.96
N ALA A 165 -10.43 7.66 18.27
CA ALA A 165 -10.81 8.75 19.17
C ALA A 165 -10.07 10.07 18.83
N GLN A 166 -8.83 9.99 18.41
CA GLN A 166 -8.04 11.14 17.91
C GLN A 166 -8.48 11.62 16.51
N GLY A 167 -9.43 10.93 15.85
CA GLY A 167 -9.87 11.25 14.50
C GLY A 167 -8.84 10.93 13.41
N LYS A 168 -7.78 10.18 13.74
CA LYS A 168 -6.73 9.78 12.80
C LYS A 168 -7.15 8.61 11.90
N ILE A 169 -8.05 7.76 12.39
CA ILE A 169 -8.66 6.66 11.61
C ILE A 169 -10.18 6.80 11.67
N LYS A 170 -10.82 6.76 10.51
CA LYS A 170 -12.29 6.72 10.38
C LYS A 170 -12.67 5.46 9.60
N LEU A 171 -13.59 4.68 10.17
CA LEU A 171 -14.14 3.47 9.56
C LEU A 171 -15.55 3.76 9.04
N ILE A 172 -15.82 3.49 7.76
CA ILE A 172 -17.11 3.74 7.11
C ILE A 172 -17.55 2.45 6.42
N PRO A 173 -18.67 1.83 6.81
CA PRO A 173 -19.22 0.70 6.10
C PRO A 173 -19.81 1.16 4.75
N MET A 174 -19.56 0.40 3.68
CA MET A 174 -20.04 0.74 2.32
C MET A 174 -21.58 0.75 2.18
N THR A 175 -22.28 0.20 3.17
CA THR A 175 -23.76 0.25 3.23
C THR A 175 -24.32 1.61 3.65
N GLU A 176 -23.45 2.55 4.05
CA GLU A 176 -23.81 3.90 4.51
C GLU A 176 -23.22 5.01 3.60
N CYS A 177 -22.72 4.63 2.43
CA CYS A 177 -22.17 5.57 1.44
C CYS A 177 -23.25 5.99 0.42
#